data_e788a7789b1ba04daf763d41a7dc6207
#
_entry.id   e788a7789b1ba04daf763d41a7dc6207
#
_cell.length_a   1.000
_cell.length_b   1.000
_cell.length_c   1.000
_cell.angle_alpha   90.00
_cell.angle_beta   90.00
_cell.angle_gamma   90.00
#
_symmetry.space_group_name_H-M   'P 1'
#
loop_
_entity.id
_entity.type
_entity.pdbx_description
1 polymer ?
#
loop_
_entity_poly.entity_id
_entity_poly.type
_entity_poly.pdbx_seq_one_letter_code
_entity_poly.pdbx_strand_id
1 'polypeptide(L)'
;MNTVPAIKNTENYALRMEGSMAEKLFFLNQIPTGAADTIVDFGCADGCLFQAMRQLGIDWKQIGIDNEVAFKELFLIRNPNATWIRSQYPALDNVADPKHCILNLSSVIHEVYSYMDPKQVELFWKAVFESGFQYIVVRDMITVDGKNTAANIFDLVKLNNNETYRVQKDDYERVYGKIATSYHLYHFLLKYRYVENWDRELHENYLPLTLDGLMDIISNGNYEIVFKNLYTNQFISNQVENDFGIQMQNPTHVQLILKRKSEEL
;
A
#
# COMPACT_ATOMS: atom_id res chain seq x y z
N MET A 1 8.80 16.10 13.12
CA MET A 1 8.35 15.53 11.83
C MET A 1 9.54 14.80 11.23
N ASN A 2 9.47 13.49 11.10
CA ASN A 2 10.46 12.76 10.31
C ASN A 2 10.28 13.19 8.87
N THR A 3 11.28 13.82 8.28
CA THR A 3 11.25 14.18 6.86
C THR A 3 11.32 12.89 6.05
N VAL A 4 10.33 12.66 5.21
CA VAL A 4 10.34 11.55 4.24
C VAL A 4 11.56 11.74 3.33
N PRO A 5 12.50 10.79 3.25
CA PRO A 5 13.64 10.90 2.35
C PRO A 5 13.15 11.03 0.89
N ALA A 6 13.75 11.92 0.12
CA ALA A 6 13.39 12.12 -1.28
C ALA A 6 13.65 10.86 -2.12
N ILE A 7 12.77 10.59 -3.08
CA ILE A 7 12.96 9.52 -4.06
C ILE A 7 14.11 9.91 -5.00
N LYS A 8 15.18 9.12 -5.01
CA LYS A 8 16.40 9.44 -5.79
C LYS A 8 16.26 9.20 -7.29
N ASN A 9 15.37 8.30 -7.71
CA ASN A 9 15.12 7.98 -9.11
C ASN A 9 13.62 7.79 -9.35
N THR A 10 12.94 8.88 -9.72
CA THR A 10 11.50 8.91 -9.95
C THR A 10 11.06 8.05 -11.14
N GLU A 11 11.89 7.90 -12.19
CA GLU A 11 11.55 7.07 -13.35
C GLU A 11 11.54 5.59 -13.01
N ASN A 12 12.57 5.08 -12.36
CA ASN A 12 12.62 3.68 -11.90
C ASN A 12 11.54 3.39 -10.85
N TYR A 13 11.21 4.37 -10.01
CA TYR A 13 10.11 4.25 -9.07
C TYR A 13 8.77 4.09 -9.80
N ALA A 14 8.50 4.94 -10.80
CA ALA A 14 7.28 4.89 -11.61
C ALA A 14 7.14 3.54 -12.36
N LEU A 15 8.21 3.04 -12.99
CA LEU A 15 8.20 1.75 -13.69
C LEU A 15 7.85 0.57 -12.76
N ARG A 16 8.34 0.61 -11.51
CA ARG A 16 7.98 -0.42 -10.51
C ARG A 16 6.51 -0.32 -10.08
N MET A 17 5.99 0.88 -9.98
CA MET A 17 4.56 1.12 -9.69
C MET A 17 3.66 0.57 -10.79
N GLU A 18 4.06 0.68 -12.06
CA GLU A 18 3.35 0.12 -13.22
C GLU A 18 3.30 -1.42 -13.18
N GLY A 19 4.35 -2.09 -12.74
CA GLY A 19 4.42 -3.56 -12.66
C GLY A 19 3.39 -4.19 -11.71
N SER A 20 2.83 -3.45 -10.76
CA SER A 20 1.81 -3.92 -9.83
C SER A 20 0.38 -3.45 -10.18
N MET A 21 0.19 -2.82 -11.36
CA MET A 21 -1.07 -2.17 -11.70
C MET A 21 -2.25 -3.14 -11.78
N ALA A 22 -2.05 -4.32 -12.35
CA ALA A 22 -3.10 -5.34 -12.41
C ALA A 22 -3.63 -5.73 -11.01
N GLU A 23 -2.73 -5.80 -10.02
CA GLU A 23 -3.10 -6.10 -8.64
C GLU A 23 -3.80 -4.90 -7.96
N LYS A 24 -3.48 -3.66 -8.35
CA LYS A 24 -4.09 -2.44 -7.82
C LYS A 24 -5.50 -2.23 -8.36
N LEU A 25 -5.78 -2.68 -9.58
CA LEU A 25 -7.07 -2.52 -10.26
C LEU A 25 -8.06 -3.66 -9.98
N PHE A 26 -7.77 -4.58 -9.06
CA PHE A 26 -8.62 -5.75 -8.74
C PHE A 26 -10.08 -5.38 -8.46
N PHE A 27 -10.33 -4.21 -7.90
CA PHE A 27 -11.65 -3.75 -7.50
C PHE A 27 -12.60 -3.49 -8.67
N LEU A 28 -12.08 -3.21 -9.87
CA LEU A 28 -12.90 -2.94 -11.06
C LEU A 28 -13.83 -4.10 -11.43
N ASN A 29 -13.42 -5.33 -11.14
CA ASN A 29 -14.22 -6.54 -11.40
C ASN A 29 -15.10 -6.96 -10.21
N GLN A 30 -14.95 -6.30 -9.05
CA GLN A 30 -15.62 -6.69 -7.80
C GLN A 30 -16.71 -5.71 -7.41
N ILE A 31 -16.59 -4.43 -7.77
CA ILE A 31 -17.60 -3.40 -7.49
C ILE A 31 -18.63 -3.40 -8.62
N PRO A 32 -19.94 -3.48 -8.30
CA PRO A 32 -20.99 -3.51 -9.32
C PRO A 32 -20.95 -2.28 -10.21
N THR A 33 -21.20 -2.48 -11.51
CA THR A 33 -21.28 -1.38 -12.49
C THR A 33 -22.35 -0.37 -12.07
N GLY A 34 -22.01 0.91 -12.09
CA GLY A 34 -22.90 2.00 -11.70
C GLY A 34 -23.02 2.22 -10.18
N ALA A 35 -22.33 1.44 -9.35
CA ALA A 35 -22.33 1.63 -7.91
C ALA A 35 -21.47 2.84 -7.45
N ALA A 36 -20.59 3.32 -8.30
CA ALA A 36 -19.82 4.55 -8.12
C ALA A 36 -19.45 5.13 -9.49
N ASP A 37 -19.17 6.42 -9.54
CA ASP A 37 -18.78 7.17 -10.73
C ASP A 37 -17.51 8.02 -10.49
N THR A 38 -17.01 8.01 -9.29
CA THR A 38 -15.86 8.82 -8.85
C THR A 38 -14.89 7.95 -8.08
N ILE A 39 -13.60 8.09 -8.39
CA ILE A 39 -12.52 7.47 -7.63
C ILE A 39 -11.62 8.53 -6.99
N VAL A 40 -11.32 8.33 -5.72
CA VAL A 40 -10.34 9.09 -4.95
C VAL A 40 -9.16 8.20 -4.68
N ASP A 41 -8.01 8.53 -5.24
CA ASP A 41 -6.75 7.79 -5.03
C ASP A 41 -5.89 8.55 -4.01
N PHE A 42 -5.76 7.99 -2.81
CA PHE A 42 -4.94 8.57 -1.75
C PHE A 42 -3.53 8.00 -1.80
N GLY A 43 -2.53 8.87 -1.86
CA GLY A 43 -1.16 8.51 -2.24
C GLY A 43 -1.04 8.31 -3.75
N CYS A 44 -1.66 9.21 -4.55
CA CYS A 44 -1.82 9.04 -5.99
C CYS A 44 -0.51 9.17 -6.79
N ALA A 45 0.55 9.68 -6.19
CA ALA A 45 1.84 9.95 -6.84
C ALA A 45 1.66 10.63 -8.21
N ASP A 46 2.21 10.05 -9.28
CA ASP A 46 2.14 10.55 -10.66
C ASP A 46 0.82 10.21 -11.40
N GLY A 47 -0.14 9.55 -10.73
CA GLY A 47 -1.46 9.24 -11.27
C GLY A 47 -1.49 8.09 -12.29
N CYS A 48 -0.53 7.17 -12.24
CA CYS A 48 -0.47 6.01 -13.14
C CYS A 48 -1.71 5.10 -13.02
N LEU A 49 -2.34 5.00 -11.83
CA LEU A 49 -3.58 4.25 -11.63
C LEU A 49 -4.71 4.79 -12.53
N PHE A 50 -4.90 6.10 -12.58
CA PHE A 50 -5.93 6.73 -13.40
C PHE A 50 -5.67 6.56 -14.91
N GLN A 51 -4.41 6.63 -15.32
CA GLN A 51 -4.04 6.34 -16.71
C GLN A 51 -4.40 4.90 -17.09
N ALA A 52 -4.10 3.93 -16.24
CA ALA A 52 -4.42 2.53 -16.48
C ALA A 52 -5.95 2.29 -16.52
N MET A 53 -6.73 2.95 -15.65
CA MET A 53 -8.19 2.90 -15.70
C MET A 53 -8.74 3.40 -17.04
N ARG A 54 -8.25 4.55 -17.55
CA ARG A 54 -8.67 5.07 -18.86
C ARG A 54 -8.30 4.13 -20.01
N GLN A 55 -7.14 3.49 -19.96
CA GLN A 55 -6.74 2.47 -20.95
C GLN A 55 -7.70 1.27 -20.98
N LEU A 56 -8.36 0.98 -19.85
CA LEU A 56 -9.42 -0.03 -19.74
C LEU A 56 -10.82 0.50 -20.09
N GLY A 57 -10.93 1.76 -20.53
CA GLY A 57 -12.20 2.37 -20.89
C GLY A 57 -13.05 2.81 -19.68
N ILE A 58 -12.45 2.96 -18.50
CA ILE A 58 -13.12 3.44 -17.29
C ILE A 58 -13.02 4.97 -17.25
N ASP A 59 -14.13 5.64 -17.44
CA ASP A 59 -14.24 7.11 -17.48
C ASP A 59 -14.94 7.66 -16.23
N TRP A 60 -14.41 7.31 -15.07
CA TRP A 60 -14.88 7.89 -13.80
C TRP A 60 -14.21 9.24 -13.53
N LYS A 61 -14.89 10.10 -12.76
CA LYS A 61 -14.26 11.30 -12.20
C LYS A 61 -13.09 10.90 -11.33
N GLN A 62 -11.92 11.51 -11.55
CA GLN A 62 -10.65 11.14 -10.94
C GLN A 62 -10.17 12.25 -10.01
N ILE A 63 -9.92 11.91 -8.75
CA ILE A 63 -9.42 12.82 -7.72
C ILE A 63 -8.18 12.17 -7.08
N GLY A 64 -7.02 12.76 -7.31
CA GLY A 64 -5.78 12.33 -6.67
C GLY A 64 -5.50 13.15 -5.44
N ILE A 65 -5.15 12.50 -4.34
CA ILE A 65 -4.71 13.14 -3.10
C ILE A 65 -3.28 12.69 -2.81
N ASP A 66 -2.37 13.65 -2.64
CA ASP A 66 -0.99 13.37 -2.26
C ASP A 66 -0.43 14.53 -1.43
N ASN A 67 0.55 14.27 -0.58
CA ASN A 67 1.26 15.31 0.16
C ASN A 67 2.54 15.77 -0.55
N GLU A 68 3.08 14.95 -1.48
CA GLU A 68 4.32 15.20 -2.22
C GLU A 68 4.07 16.02 -3.48
N VAL A 69 4.38 17.31 -3.38
CA VAL A 69 4.12 18.30 -4.46
C VAL A 69 4.95 17.99 -5.73
N ALA A 70 6.07 17.29 -5.61
CA ALA A 70 6.92 16.96 -6.74
C ALA A 70 6.20 16.14 -7.82
N PHE A 71 5.19 15.37 -7.46
CA PHE A 71 4.40 14.58 -8.40
C PHE A 71 3.29 15.36 -9.10
N LYS A 72 2.89 16.53 -8.59
CA LYS A 72 1.72 17.27 -9.10
C LYS A 72 1.77 17.56 -10.58
N GLU A 73 2.91 18.03 -11.08
CA GLU A 73 3.04 18.40 -12.51
C GLU A 73 2.91 17.16 -13.39
N LEU A 74 3.61 16.09 -13.07
CA LEU A 74 3.55 14.83 -13.81
C LEU A 74 2.13 14.21 -13.75
N PHE A 75 1.49 14.27 -12.58
CA PHE A 75 0.10 13.83 -12.40
C PHE A 75 -0.84 14.57 -13.37
N LEU A 76 -0.77 15.92 -13.43
CA LEU A 76 -1.64 16.73 -14.29
C LEU A 76 -1.34 16.56 -15.78
N ILE A 77 -0.09 16.37 -16.17
CA ILE A 77 0.28 16.03 -17.56
C ILE A 77 -0.33 14.69 -17.95
N ARG A 78 -0.24 13.69 -17.08
CA ARG A 78 -0.73 12.34 -17.32
C ARG A 78 -2.27 12.26 -17.27
N ASN A 79 -2.89 13.09 -16.44
CA ASN A 79 -4.33 13.08 -16.15
C ASN A 79 -4.94 14.51 -16.23
N PRO A 80 -5.05 15.10 -17.44
CA PRO A 80 -5.42 16.51 -17.59
C PRO A 80 -6.85 16.85 -17.10
N ASN A 81 -7.73 15.86 -17.00
CA ASN A 81 -9.10 16.03 -16.53
C ASN A 81 -9.28 15.65 -15.05
N ALA A 82 -8.24 15.21 -14.37
CA ALA A 82 -8.31 14.82 -12.97
C ALA A 82 -8.09 16.02 -12.04
N THR A 83 -8.64 15.95 -10.84
CA THR A 83 -8.38 16.91 -9.76
C THR A 83 -7.22 16.41 -8.91
N TRP A 84 -6.24 17.28 -8.60
CA TRP A 84 -5.17 16.99 -7.65
C TRP A 84 -5.34 17.83 -6.39
N ILE A 85 -5.28 17.18 -5.23
CA ILE A 85 -5.44 17.82 -3.91
C ILE A 85 -4.19 17.52 -3.07
N ARG A 86 -3.63 18.55 -2.45
CA ARG A 86 -2.57 18.36 -1.46
C ARG A 86 -3.20 18.13 -0.10
N SER A 87 -3.08 16.91 0.42
CA SER A 87 -3.54 16.58 1.78
C SER A 87 -2.76 15.42 2.37
N GLN A 88 -2.71 15.37 3.70
CA GLN A 88 -2.22 14.22 4.48
C GLN A 88 -3.35 13.26 4.87
N TYR A 89 -4.60 13.59 4.55
CA TYR A 89 -5.77 12.78 4.91
C TYR A 89 -6.71 12.66 3.71
N PRO A 90 -7.43 11.53 3.58
CA PRO A 90 -8.33 11.28 2.45
C PRO A 90 -9.68 12.01 2.60
N ALA A 91 -9.65 13.29 2.95
CA ALA A 91 -10.85 14.12 3.07
C ALA A 91 -11.15 14.82 1.75
N LEU A 92 -12.43 14.92 1.40
CA LEU A 92 -12.86 15.49 0.12
C LEU A 92 -13.21 16.98 0.16
N ASP A 93 -13.36 17.59 1.33
CA ASP A 93 -13.64 19.02 1.52
C ASP A 93 -14.61 19.62 0.48
N ASN A 94 -15.76 18.98 0.25
CA ASN A 94 -16.81 19.37 -0.72
C ASN A 94 -16.43 19.20 -2.22
N VAL A 95 -15.38 18.47 -2.56
CA VAL A 95 -14.96 18.25 -3.97
C VAL A 95 -15.86 17.25 -4.69
N ALA A 96 -16.43 16.26 -3.97
CA ALA A 96 -17.35 15.27 -4.51
C ALA A 96 -18.33 14.77 -3.43
N ASP A 97 -19.46 14.18 -3.86
CA ASP A 97 -20.35 13.45 -2.96
C ASP A 97 -19.73 12.08 -2.63
N PRO A 98 -19.29 11.84 -1.37
CA PRO A 98 -18.63 10.59 -1.02
C PRO A 98 -19.51 9.34 -1.18
N LYS A 99 -20.85 9.50 -1.22
CA LYS A 99 -21.80 8.39 -1.44
C LYS A 99 -21.72 7.79 -2.85
N HIS A 100 -21.07 8.47 -3.79
CA HIS A 100 -20.82 7.99 -5.15
C HIS A 100 -19.32 7.74 -5.41
N CYS A 101 -18.50 7.83 -4.35
CA CYS A 101 -17.04 7.72 -4.45
C CYS A 101 -16.52 6.38 -3.93
N ILE A 102 -15.45 5.92 -4.59
CA ILE A 102 -14.54 4.90 -4.09
C ILE A 102 -13.31 5.60 -3.55
N LEU A 103 -12.91 5.31 -2.31
CA LEU A 103 -11.59 5.65 -1.79
C LEU A 103 -10.64 4.49 -2.07
N ASN A 104 -9.57 4.73 -2.81
CA ASN A 104 -8.50 3.77 -3.02
C ASN A 104 -7.31 4.06 -2.08
N LEU A 105 -6.92 3.05 -1.30
CA LEU A 105 -5.78 3.02 -0.38
C LEU A 105 -4.83 1.92 -0.86
N SER A 106 -4.12 2.18 -1.96
CA SER A 106 -3.25 1.17 -2.56
C SER A 106 -1.78 1.48 -2.33
N SER A 107 -1.09 0.64 -1.55
CA SER A 107 0.33 0.79 -1.20
C SER A 107 0.63 2.12 -0.50
N VAL A 108 -0.20 2.53 0.44
CA VAL A 108 -0.08 3.80 1.18
C VAL A 108 -0.22 3.65 2.69
N ILE A 109 -0.89 2.59 3.18
CA ILE A 109 -1.09 2.38 4.63
C ILE A 109 0.25 2.18 5.31
N HIS A 110 1.17 1.41 4.71
CA HIS A 110 2.51 1.22 5.27
C HIS A 110 3.29 2.54 5.38
N GLU A 111 3.12 3.50 4.45
CA GLU A 111 3.72 4.83 4.54
C GLU A 111 3.09 5.65 5.66
N VAL A 112 1.77 5.60 5.83
CA VAL A 112 1.05 6.24 6.94
C VAL A 112 1.66 5.82 8.28
N TYR A 113 1.87 4.51 8.49
CA TYR A 113 2.47 3.99 9.71
C TYR A 113 3.99 4.25 9.84
N SER A 114 4.68 4.49 8.74
CA SER A 114 6.12 4.77 8.74
C SER A 114 6.43 6.22 9.07
N TYR A 115 5.60 7.15 8.61
CA TYR A 115 5.92 8.59 8.64
C TYR A 115 5.02 9.43 9.52
N MET A 116 3.85 8.94 9.91
CA MET A 116 2.92 9.62 10.81
C MET A 116 3.14 9.18 12.26
N ASP A 117 2.96 10.10 13.19
CA ASP A 117 2.90 9.75 14.61
C ASP A 117 1.57 9.02 14.95
N PRO A 118 1.46 8.35 16.12
CA PRO A 118 0.26 7.60 16.47
C PRO A 118 -1.04 8.40 16.44
N LYS A 119 -1.00 9.69 16.80
CA LYS A 119 -2.17 10.56 16.76
C LYS A 119 -2.58 10.89 15.31
N GLN A 120 -1.60 11.08 14.44
CA GLN A 120 -1.85 11.32 13.02
C GLN A 120 -2.42 10.06 12.35
N VAL A 121 -1.94 8.85 12.72
CA VAL A 121 -2.51 7.57 12.25
C VAL A 121 -3.97 7.43 12.70
N GLU A 122 -4.29 7.79 13.95
CA GLU A 122 -5.67 7.81 14.44
C GLU A 122 -6.55 8.76 13.61
N LEU A 123 -6.07 9.99 13.35
CA LEU A 123 -6.76 10.97 12.51
C LEU A 123 -6.93 10.50 11.06
N PHE A 124 -5.95 9.78 10.52
CA PHE A 124 -6.05 9.17 9.19
C PHE A 124 -7.22 8.18 9.13
N TRP A 125 -7.28 7.20 10.04
CA TRP A 125 -8.38 6.23 10.04
C TRP A 125 -9.73 6.88 10.34
N LYS A 126 -9.76 7.89 11.20
CA LYS A 126 -10.95 8.70 11.44
C LYS A 126 -11.42 9.36 10.13
N ALA A 127 -10.53 10.00 9.38
CA ALA A 127 -10.87 10.61 8.09
C ALA A 127 -11.37 9.56 7.08
N VAL A 128 -10.73 8.37 7.01
CA VAL A 128 -11.14 7.26 6.16
C VAL A 128 -12.60 6.85 6.42
N PHE A 129 -12.98 6.68 7.70
CA PHE A 129 -14.30 6.15 8.04
C PHE A 129 -15.40 7.22 8.12
N GLU A 130 -15.08 8.43 8.55
CA GLU A 130 -16.06 9.53 8.69
C GLU A 130 -16.34 10.27 7.38
N SER A 131 -15.47 10.19 6.37
CA SER A 131 -15.69 10.82 5.07
C SER A 131 -16.87 10.23 4.27
N GLY A 132 -17.37 9.07 4.65
CA GLY A 132 -18.61 8.50 4.14
C GLY A 132 -18.55 7.95 2.71
N PHE A 133 -17.37 7.54 2.25
CA PHE A 133 -17.20 6.88 0.95
C PHE A 133 -18.11 5.66 0.81
N GLN A 134 -18.67 5.46 -0.39
CA GLN A 134 -19.50 4.28 -0.68
C GLN A 134 -18.71 2.98 -0.57
N TYR A 135 -17.48 3.00 -1.11
CA TYR A 135 -16.54 1.90 -1.01
C TYR A 135 -15.17 2.40 -0.59
N ILE A 136 -14.47 1.57 0.18
CA ILE A 136 -13.04 1.74 0.47
C ILE A 136 -12.33 0.51 -0.06
N VAL A 137 -11.38 0.73 -0.94
CA VAL A 137 -10.52 -0.30 -1.53
C VAL A 137 -9.16 -0.24 -0.84
N VAL A 138 -8.71 -1.35 -0.29
CA VAL A 138 -7.40 -1.48 0.34
C VAL A 138 -6.59 -2.52 -0.40
N ARG A 139 -5.37 -2.16 -0.78
CA ARG A 139 -4.34 -3.09 -1.23
C ARG A 139 -3.02 -2.68 -0.60
N ASP A 140 -2.51 -3.47 0.33
CA ASP A 140 -1.23 -3.19 0.98
C ASP A 140 -0.54 -4.45 1.48
N MET A 141 0.68 -4.28 1.96
CA MET A 141 1.45 -5.34 2.57
C MET A 141 0.92 -5.65 3.97
N ILE A 142 0.94 -6.94 4.33
CA ILE A 142 0.41 -7.44 5.60
C ILE A 142 1.19 -8.66 6.05
N THR A 143 1.22 -8.91 7.35
CA THR A 143 1.64 -10.20 7.89
C THR A 143 0.44 -10.98 8.44
N VAL A 144 0.41 -12.28 8.13
CA VAL A 144 -0.60 -13.20 8.69
C VAL A 144 -0.07 -13.92 9.94
N ASP A 145 1.26 -13.99 10.09
CA ASP A 145 1.89 -14.57 11.27
C ASP A 145 1.95 -13.55 12.40
N GLY A 146 1.93 -14.07 13.63
CA GLY A 146 2.27 -13.26 14.80
C GLY A 146 3.72 -12.76 14.68
N LYS A 147 3.98 -11.52 15.14
CA LYS A 147 5.30 -10.89 15.05
C LYS A 147 6.44 -11.70 15.69
N ASN A 148 6.12 -12.61 16.61
CA ASN A 148 7.07 -13.45 17.35
C ASN A 148 7.21 -14.89 16.80
N THR A 149 6.54 -15.23 15.69
CA THR A 149 6.67 -16.55 15.07
C THR A 149 8.10 -16.74 14.58
N ALA A 150 8.78 -17.82 14.98
CA ALA A 150 10.15 -18.09 14.56
C ALA A 150 10.23 -18.29 13.04
N ALA A 151 11.26 -17.71 12.41
CA ALA A 151 11.53 -17.96 11.00
C ALA A 151 12.01 -19.39 10.76
N ASN A 152 11.79 -19.89 9.54
CA ASN A 152 12.32 -21.19 9.14
C ASN A 152 13.86 -21.17 9.17
N ILE A 153 14.45 -22.11 9.88
CA ILE A 153 15.91 -22.15 10.07
C ILE A 153 16.65 -22.33 8.73
N PHE A 154 16.10 -23.09 7.79
CA PHE A 154 16.72 -23.29 6.48
C PHE A 154 16.73 -22.00 5.65
N ASP A 155 15.67 -21.19 5.76
CA ASP A 155 15.60 -19.89 5.09
C ASP A 155 16.58 -18.88 5.72
N LEU A 156 16.76 -18.93 7.03
CA LEU A 156 17.78 -18.12 7.72
C LEU A 156 19.21 -18.50 7.28
N VAL A 157 19.47 -19.79 7.08
CA VAL A 157 20.77 -20.27 6.56
C VAL A 157 20.99 -19.75 5.14
N LYS A 158 20.00 -19.85 4.26
CA LYS A 158 20.07 -19.33 2.87
C LYS A 158 20.31 -17.82 2.87
N LEU A 159 19.56 -17.07 3.68
CA LEU A 159 19.70 -15.63 3.83
C LEU A 159 21.12 -15.24 4.29
N ASN A 160 21.65 -15.94 5.32
CA ASN A 160 22.96 -15.63 5.89
C ASN A 160 24.13 -15.98 4.97
N ASN A 161 23.95 -16.91 4.04
CA ASN A 161 24.95 -17.30 3.04
C ASN A 161 24.93 -16.41 1.79
N ASN A 162 24.00 -15.47 1.69
CA ASN A 162 23.91 -14.56 0.54
C ASN A 162 24.82 -13.35 0.73
N GLU A 163 25.92 -13.30 -0.02
CA GLU A 163 26.89 -12.19 0.03
C GLU A 163 26.43 -10.95 -0.76
N THR A 164 25.57 -11.13 -1.76
CA THR A 164 25.12 -10.05 -2.66
C THR A 164 24.36 -8.96 -1.90
N TYR A 165 23.48 -9.35 -0.97
CA TYR A 165 22.65 -8.43 -0.21
C TYR A 165 23.05 -8.33 1.27
N ARG A 166 24.31 -8.64 1.56
CA ARG A 166 24.84 -8.61 2.92
C ARG A 166 24.78 -7.22 3.54
N VAL A 167 25.11 -6.19 2.77
CA VAL A 167 25.07 -4.80 3.24
C VAL A 167 23.66 -4.42 3.66
N GLN A 168 22.66 -4.70 2.82
CA GLN A 168 21.25 -4.42 3.11
C GLN A 168 20.76 -5.19 4.33
N LYS A 169 21.20 -6.45 4.49
CA LYS A 169 20.87 -7.26 5.66
C LYS A 169 21.48 -6.68 6.94
N ASP A 170 22.75 -6.31 6.91
CA ASP A 170 23.45 -5.77 8.08
C ASP A 170 22.87 -4.40 8.49
N ASP A 171 22.48 -3.57 7.52
CA ASP A 171 21.79 -2.30 7.76
C ASP A 171 20.40 -2.54 8.37
N TYR A 172 19.64 -3.49 7.81
CA TYR A 172 18.35 -3.88 8.35
C TYR A 172 18.44 -4.33 9.81
N GLU A 173 19.42 -5.23 10.11
CA GLU A 173 19.61 -5.74 11.47
C GLU A 173 20.05 -4.67 12.47
N ARG A 174 20.69 -3.60 12.01
CA ARG A 174 21.01 -2.44 12.87
C ARG A 174 19.76 -1.63 13.26
N VAL A 175 18.77 -1.54 12.36
CA VAL A 175 17.54 -0.74 12.58
C VAL A 175 16.47 -1.56 13.29
N TYR A 176 16.22 -2.80 12.86
CA TYR A 176 15.10 -3.62 13.31
C TYR A 176 15.48 -4.77 14.24
N GLY A 177 16.77 -4.98 14.47
CA GLY A 177 17.28 -6.14 15.22
C GLY A 177 17.45 -7.37 14.33
N LYS A 178 17.93 -8.45 14.96
CA LYS A 178 18.26 -9.70 14.25
C LYS A 178 17.08 -10.31 13.54
N ILE A 179 17.30 -10.77 12.30
CA ILE A 179 16.31 -11.53 11.54
C ILE A 179 16.19 -12.93 12.13
N ALA A 180 15.26 -13.11 13.08
CA ALA A 180 15.00 -14.38 13.76
C ALA A 180 13.54 -14.83 13.67
N THR A 181 12.63 -13.92 13.31
CA THR A 181 11.20 -14.22 13.19
C THR A 181 10.74 -14.16 11.74
N SER A 182 9.62 -14.84 11.41
CA SER A 182 8.98 -14.75 10.10
C SER A 182 8.68 -13.30 9.73
N TYR A 183 8.24 -12.49 10.72
CA TYR A 183 8.01 -11.07 10.54
C TYR A 183 9.25 -10.33 10.01
N HIS A 184 10.39 -10.46 10.68
CA HIS A 184 11.62 -9.78 10.26
C HIS A 184 12.16 -10.31 8.94
N LEU A 185 12.05 -11.63 8.70
CA LEU A 185 12.44 -12.24 7.44
C LEU A 185 11.63 -11.67 6.27
N TYR A 186 10.31 -11.73 6.34
CA TYR A 186 9.45 -11.22 5.27
C TYR A 186 9.56 -9.70 5.11
N HIS A 187 9.68 -8.95 6.22
CA HIS A 187 9.88 -7.50 6.17
C HIS A 187 11.17 -7.12 5.44
N PHE A 188 12.25 -7.88 5.62
CA PHE A 188 13.48 -7.71 4.85
C PHE A 188 13.31 -8.11 3.39
N LEU A 189 12.72 -9.30 3.13
CA LEU A 189 12.55 -9.84 1.78
C LEU A 189 11.63 -8.99 0.88
N LEU A 190 10.76 -8.19 1.45
CA LEU A 190 9.92 -7.27 0.70
C LEU A 190 10.66 -6.04 0.18
N LYS A 191 11.82 -5.67 0.77
CA LYS A 191 12.50 -4.40 0.49
C LYS A 191 13.96 -4.48 0.04
N TYR A 192 14.66 -5.58 0.24
CA TYR A 192 16.11 -5.69 0.03
C TYR A 192 16.61 -5.24 -1.34
N ARG A 193 15.79 -5.33 -2.39
CA ARG A 193 16.16 -4.98 -3.76
C ARG A 193 16.07 -3.50 -4.11
N TYR A 194 15.53 -2.68 -3.23
CA TYR A 194 15.42 -1.23 -3.48
C TYR A 194 16.73 -0.50 -3.16
N VAL A 195 17.85 -1.03 -3.68
CA VAL A 195 19.21 -0.58 -3.36
C VAL A 195 19.41 0.91 -3.64
N GLU A 196 18.86 1.44 -4.75
CA GLU A 196 18.99 2.86 -5.13
C GLU A 196 18.30 3.81 -4.12
N ASN A 197 17.22 3.37 -3.50
CA ASN A 197 16.44 4.11 -2.51
C ASN A 197 16.57 3.50 -1.10
N TRP A 198 17.64 2.71 -0.84
CA TRP A 198 17.77 1.91 0.36
C TRP A 198 17.60 2.70 1.66
N ASP A 199 18.11 3.93 1.72
CA ASP A 199 17.97 4.79 2.92
C ASP A 199 16.50 5.09 3.25
N ARG A 200 15.66 5.27 2.23
CA ARG A 200 14.21 5.44 2.38
C ARG A 200 13.54 4.14 2.77
N GLU A 201 13.74 3.10 1.97
CA GLU A 201 13.12 1.80 2.12
C GLU A 201 13.47 1.13 3.46
N LEU A 202 14.70 1.35 3.94
CA LEU A 202 15.14 0.87 5.24
C LEU A 202 14.25 1.40 6.39
N HIS A 203 13.79 2.64 6.29
CA HIS A 203 12.99 3.28 7.34
C HIS A 203 11.48 3.09 7.16
N GLU A 204 11.02 2.59 6.01
CA GLU A 204 9.62 2.26 5.80
C GLU A 204 9.24 0.93 6.49
N ASN A 205 8.17 0.95 7.24
CA ASN A 205 7.62 -0.25 7.85
C ASN A 205 6.61 -0.92 6.91
N TYR A 206 7.08 -1.84 6.08
CA TYR A 206 6.25 -2.55 5.11
C TYR A 206 5.20 -3.49 5.73
N LEU A 207 5.38 -3.89 6.98
CA LEU A 207 4.45 -4.78 7.69
C LEU A 207 3.98 -4.14 9.01
N PRO A 208 3.36 -2.95 8.96
CA PRO A 208 2.97 -2.24 10.18
C PRO A 208 1.86 -2.98 10.95
N LEU A 209 0.98 -3.66 10.22
CA LEU A 209 -0.19 -4.35 10.74
C LEU A 209 -0.14 -5.85 10.48
N THR A 210 -0.65 -6.61 11.44
CA THR A 210 -1.11 -7.98 11.20
C THR A 210 -2.48 -7.95 10.53
N LEU A 211 -2.88 -9.05 9.91
CA LEU A 211 -4.23 -9.19 9.36
C LEU A 211 -5.30 -8.89 10.43
N ASP A 212 -5.17 -9.49 11.62
CA ASP A 212 -6.11 -9.28 12.72
C ASP A 212 -6.14 -7.81 13.15
N GLY A 213 -4.97 -7.16 13.26
CA GLY A 213 -4.90 -5.73 13.59
C GLY A 213 -5.59 -4.84 12.57
N LEU A 214 -5.49 -5.18 11.27
CA LEU A 214 -6.24 -4.45 10.23
C LEU A 214 -7.75 -4.72 10.35
N MET A 215 -8.15 -5.96 10.62
CA MET A 215 -9.56 -6.29 10.82
C MET A 215 -10.16 -5.57 12.03
N ASP A 216 -9.43 -5.47 13.13
CA ASP A 216 -9.84 -4.72 14.34
C ASP A 216 -10.05 -3.23 14.01
N ILE A 217 -9.14 -2.61 13.25
CA ILE A 217 -9.30 -1.22 12.81
C ILE A 217 -10.56 -1.05 11.96
N ILE A 218 -10.79 -1.93 10.98
CA ILE A 218 -11.95 -1.89 10.09
C ILE A 218 -13.26 -2.07 10.87
N SER A 219 -13.26 -2.90 11.92
CA SER A 219 -14.44 -3.15 12.75
C SER A 219 -14.98 -1.90 13.47
N ASN A 220 -14.12 -0.87 13.66
CA ASN A 220 -14.52 0.40 14.25
C ASN A 220 -15.23 1.34 13.25
N GLY A 221 -15.18 1.03 11.94
CA GLY A 221 -15.86 1.79 10.90
C GLY A 221 -17.28 1.27 10.62
N ASN A 222 -18.13 2.13 10.04
CA ASN A 222 -19.47 1.71 9.60
C ASN A 222 -19.40 1.05 8.20
N TYR A 223 -18.59 -0.01 8.09
CA TYR A 223 -18.34 -0.72 6.82
C TYR A 223 -18.47 -2.24 7.02
N GLU A 224 -18.84 -2.94 5.95
CA GLU A 224 -18.79 -4.40 5.84
C GLU A 224 -17.74 -4.79 4.80
N ILE A 225 -17.06 -5.90 5.03
CA ILE A 225 -16.09 -6.47 4.08
C ILE A 225 -16.87 -7.26 3.03
N VAL A 226 -16.90 -6.80 1.80
CA VAL A 226 -17.57 -7.47 0.68
C VAL A 226 -16.61 -8.27 -0.20
N PHE A 227 -15.31 -8.02 -0.07
CA PHE A 227 -14.26 -8.79 -0.75
C PHE A 227 -13.00 -8.85 0.13
N LYS A 228 -12.39 -10.02 0.23
CA LYS A 228 -11.09 -10.22 0.88
C LYS A 228 -10.27 -11.25 0.12
N ASN A 229 -9.05 -10.91 -0.23
CA ASN A 229 -8.07 -11.81 -0.82
C ASN A 229 -6.71 -11.61 -0.15
N LEU A 230 -6.05 -12.71 0.19
CA LEU A 230 -4.68 -12.73 0.69
C LEU A 230 -3.80 -13.39 -0.36
N TYR A 231 -2.71 -12.77 -0.72
CA TYR A 231 -1.83 -13.30 -1.75
C TYR A 231 -0.36 -12.96 -1.52
N THR A 232 0.51 -13.74 -2.12
CA THR A 232 1.93 -13.41 -2.24
C THR A 232 2.15 -12.77 -3.60
N ASN A 233 2.75 -11.60 -3.63
CA ASN A 233 3.12 -10.96 -4.88
C ASN A 233 4.09 -11.86 -5.65
N GLN A 234 3.67 -12.38 -6.81
CA GLN A 234 4.42 -13.38 -7.58
C GLN A 234 5.75 -12.85 -8.08
N PHE A 235 5.80 -11.56 -8.45
CA PHE A 235 7.05 -10.95 -8.91
C PHE A 235 8.09 -10.93 -7.78
N ILE A 236 7.68 -10.52 -6.57
CA ILE A 236 8.57 -10.51 -5.40
C ILE A 236 8.97 -11.95 -5.04
N SER A 237 8.03 -12.89 -5.00
CA SER A 237 8.30 -14.28 -4.67
C SER A 237 9.33 -14.91 -5.61
N ASN A 238 9.19 -14.70 -6.92
CA ASN A 238 10.14 -15.19 -7.91
C ASN A 238 11.53 -14.56 -7.73
N GLN A 239 11.60 -13.28 -7.39
CA GLN A 239 12.88 -12.62 -7.13
C GLN A 239 13.55 -13.16 -5.87
N VAL A 240 12.81 -13.36 -4.79
CA VAL A 240 13.31 -13.93 -3.55
C VAL A 240 13.82 -15.35 -3.76
N GLU A 241 13.09 -16.17 -4.53
CA GLU A 241 13.52 -17.51 -4.88
C GLU A 241 14.81 -17.51 -5.72
N ASN A 242 14.91 -16.63 -6.71
CA ASN A 242 16.11 -16.49 -7.55
C ASN A 242 17.32 -15.99 -6.76
N ASP A 243 17.14 -15.01 -5.87
CA ASP A 243 18.24 -14.36 -5.17
C ASP A 243 18.72 -15.16 -3.95
N PHE A 244 17.81 -15.82 -3.22
CA PHE A 244 18.12 -16.52 -1.97
C PHE A 244 17.81 -18.02 -2.00
N GLY A 245 17.06 -18.52 -2.99
CA GLY A 245 16.49 -19.88 -2.98
C GLY A 245 15.40 -20.06 -1.91
N ILE A 246 14.79 -18.98 -1.43
CA ILE A 246 13.73 -18.98 -0.42
C ILE A 246 12.38 -18.95 -1.12
N GLN A 247 11.49 -19.90 -0.79
CA GLN A 247 10.10 -19.91 -1.25
C GLN A 247 9.21 -19.25 -0.20
N MET A 248 8.58 -18.14 -0.57
CA MET A 248 7.66 -17.43 0.31
C MET A 248 6.34 -18.21 0.45
N GLN A 249 6.10 -18.75 1.65
CA GLN A 249 4.94 -19.63 1.92
C GLN A 249 3.70 -18.84 2.35
N ASN A 250 3.89 -17.72 3.04
CA ASN A 250 2.80 -16.95 3.62
C ASN A 250 2.41 -15.78 2.73
N PRO A 251 1.13 -15.42 2.67
CA PRO A 251 0.68 -14.19 2.02
C PRO A 251 1.41 -12.96 2.56
N THR A 252 1.76 -12.07 1.66
CA THR A 252 2.46 -10.81 1.96
C THR A 252 1.62 -9.58 1.72
N HIS A 253 0.48 -9.75 1.04
CA HIS A 253 -0.41 -8.68 0.65
C HIS A 253 -1.87 -9.05 0.94
N VAL A 254 -2.65 -8.01 1.15
CA VAL A 254 -4.11 -8.09 1.28
C VAL A 254 -4.77 -7.21 0.23
N GLN A 255 -5.90 -7.67 -0.29
CA GLN A 255 -6.86 -6.89 -1.07
C GLN A 255 -8.20 -6.96 -0.33
N LEU A 256 -8.77 -5.80 -0.01
CA LEU A 256 -10.08 -5.67 0.62
C LEU A 256 -10.94 -4.69 -0.14
N ILE A 257 -12.23 -4.97 -0.16
CA ILE A 257 -13.25 -3.99 -0.52
C ILE A 257 -14.23 -3.91 0.66
N LEU A 258 -14.34 -2.71 1.18
CA LEU A 258 -15.27 -2.36 2.23
C LEU A 258 -16.43 -1.60 1.60
N LYS A 259 -17.66 -1.97 1.94
CA LYS A 259 -18.87 -1.27 1.53
C LYS A 259 -19.50 -0.60 2.73
N ARG A 260 -19.90 0.65 2.59
CA ARG A 260 -20.61 1.37 3.64
C ARG A 260 -21.93 0.65 3.97
N LYS A 261 -22.15 0.38 5.24
CA LYS A 261 -23.42 -0.18 5.72
C LYS A 261 -24.54 0.82 5.48
N SER A 262 -25.71 0.33 5.06
CA SER A 262 -26.92 1.15 5.00
C SER A 262 -27.26 1.65 6.39
N GLU A 263 -27.63 2.90 6.52
CA GLU A 263 -28.25 3.37 7.75
C GLU A 263 -29.60 2.64 7.81
N GLU A 264 -29.77 1.78 8.83
CA GLU A 264 -31.11 1.24 9.14
C GLU A 264 -32.00 2.44 9.52
N LEU A 265 -33.04 2.66 8.73
CA LEU A 265 -34.05 3.69 8.96
C LEU A 265 -34.92 3.31 10.17
#